data_cbb79e540ddabd29ca60a796f4c07fa7
#
_entry.id   cbb79e540ddabd29ca60a796f4c07fa7
#
_cell.length_a   1.000
_cell.length_b   1.000
_cell.length_c   1.000
_cell.angle_alpha   90.00
_cell.angle_beta   90.00
_cell.angle_gamma   90.00
#
_symmetry.space_group_name_H-M   'P 1'
#
loop_
_entity.id
_entity.type
_entity.pdbx_description
1 polymer ?
#
loop_
_entity_poly.entity_id
_entity_poly.type
_entity_poly.pdbx_seq_one_letter_code
_entity_poly.pdbx_strand_id
1 'polypeptide(L)'
;RKNLGSFMFNGEDVFKKINVLSGGEKVRLELCKILKKNPNLLILDEPTAVLTPQEINELMQIIRNLTKEGKSVIIITHKLKEIKAVADNCTIIRRGKYIDTVLVEKTTEDDLASMMVGREVNFKVDKEDAKPKETILEIKNLNARDTRNVQILNNLSLEVKAGEILGIAGIDGNGQSELVEILTGLKKADSGSITINGNEILNDKPLNIFNKGIKNIPEDRHKRGLVLDFTIAENTVLQRYKEPTFSKNGVLNNEAIEKHAKSIVEEFDVRPTDYTVKSRALSGGNQQKVIIGREVDNIRVDKAKTNQPQLLIATQPTRGLDVGAIEFVHKALIEQRDEGNGVLLV
;
A
#
# COMPACT_ATOMS: atom_id res chain seq x y z
N ARG A 1 -10.38 36.21 -3.37
CA ARG A 1 -11.49 35.53 -2.66
C ARG A 1 -12.54 34.94 -3.61
N LYS A 2 -13.03 35.67 -4.63
CA LYS A 2 -14.00 35.15 -5.61
C LYS A 2 -13.50 33.86 -6.30
N ASN A 3 -12.23 33.80 -6.66
CA ASN A 3 -11.66 32.62 -7.34
C ASN A 3 -11.47 31.37 -6.41
N LEU A 4 -11.34 31.57 -5.10
CA LEU A 4 -11.24 30.45 -4.16
C LEU A 4 -12.59 29.78 -3.90
N GLY A 5 -13.70 30.54 -3.98
CA GLY A 5 -15.05 30.00 -3.82
C GLY A 5 -15.43 28.99 -4.92
N SER A 6 -14.96 29.18 -6.18
CA SER A 6 -15.18 28.21 -7.26
C SER A 6 -14.40 26.89 -7.07
N PHE A 7 -13.44 26.84 -6.13
CA PHE A 7 -12.69 25.67 -5.72
C PHE A 7 -13.10 25.16 -4.33
N MET A 8 -14.34 25.48 -3.91
CA MET A 8 -14.94 25.00 -2.66
C MET A 8 -14.21 25.44 -1.38
N PHE A 9 -13.46 26.54 -1.40
CA PHE A 9 -12.99 27.21 -0.20
C PHE A 9 -14.05 28.19 0.28
N ASN A 10 -14.72 27.84 1.37
CA ASN A 10 -15.83 28.63 1.92
C ASN A 10 -15.44 29.32 3.24
N GLY A 11 -16.02 30.50 3.48
CA GLY A 11 -15.94 31.21 4.76
C GLY A 11 -14.52 31.34 5.32
N GLU A 12 -14.25 30.70 6.42
CA GLU A 12 -12.97 30.77 7.15
C GLU A 12 -11.84 29.93 6.55
N ASP A 13 -12.14 29.01 5.63
CA ASP A 13 -11.13 28.16 5.00
C ASP A 13 -10.06 28.97 4.26
N VAL A 14 -10.42 30.14 3.73
CA VAL A 14 -9.49 31.03 3.03
C VAL A 14 -8.42 31.66 3.95
N PHE A 15 -8.58 31.55 5.26
CA PHE A 15 -7.65 32.06 6.27
C PHE A 15 -6.80 30.95 6.91
N LYS A 16 -7.06 29.69 6.61
CA LYS A 16 -6.25 28.57 7.11
C LYS A 16 -4.80 28.67 6.63
N LYS A 17 -3.85 28.34 7.49
CA LYS A 17 -2.45 28.17 7.10
C LYS A 17 -2.31 26.93 6.20
N ILE A 18 -1.44 27.00 5.20
CA ILE A 18 -1.24 25.90 4.22
C ILE A 18 -0.85 24.58 4.90
N ASN A 19 -0.13 24.63 6.00
CA ASN A 19 0.31 23.43 6.73
C ASN A 19 -0.83 22.66 7.42
N VAL A 20 -1.98 23.30 7.66
CA VAL A 20 -3.16 22.64 8.28
C VAL A 20 -4.20 22.18 7.26
N LEU A 21 -3.97 22.44 5.97
CA LEU A 21 -4.88 22.00 4.90
C LEU A 21 -4.76 20.48 4.71
N SER A 22 -5.92 19.83 4.42
CA SER A 22 -5.98 18.44 3.99
C SER A 22 -5.23 18.22 2.66
N GLY A 23 -5.00 16.97 2.28
CA GLY A 23 -4.44 16.63 0.97
C GLY A 23 -5.26 17.21 -0.17
N GLY A 24 -6.59 17.07 -0.12
CA GLY A 24 -7.51 17.59 -1.11
C GLY A 24 -7.56 19.13 -1.16
N GLU A 25 -7.57 19.78 0.00
CA GLU A 25 -7.49 21.24 0.06
C GLU A 25 -6.19 21.78 -0.58
N LYS A 26 -5.06 21.09 -0.37
CA LYS A 26 -3.79 21.44 -1.02
C LYS A 26 -3.85 21.30 -2.54
N VAL A 27 -4.39 20.20 -3.05
CA VAL A 27 -4.55 19.96 -4.50
C VAL A 27 -5.46 21.04 -5.10
N ARG A 28 -6.60 21.35 -4.49
CA ARG A 28 -7.50 22.43 -4.95
C ARG A 28 -6.82 23.79 -4.95
N LEU A 29 -6.00 24.09 -3.94
CA LEU A 29 -5.25 25.35 -3.86
C LEU A 29 -4.20 25.45 -4.99
N GLU A 30 -3.47 24.37 -5.27
CA GLU A 30 -2.51 24.35 -6.39
C GLU A 30 -3.21 24.50 -7.75
N LEU A 31 -4.34 23.82 -7.97
CA LEU A 31 -5.15 24.02 -9.17
C LEU A 31 -5.61 25.49 -9.31
N CYS A 32 -6.07 26.10 -8.22
CA CYS A 32 -6.46 27.51 -8.21
C CYS A 32 -5.30 28.43 -8.62
N LYS A 33 -4.08 28.15 -8.13
CA LYS A 33 -2.87 28.91 -8.51
C LYS A 33 -2.54 28.77 -10.00
N ILE A 34 -2.59 27.55 -10.53
CA ILE A 34 -2.30 27.25 -11.94
C ILE A 34 -3.33 27.93 -12.84
N LEU A 35 -4.61 27.79 -12.51
CA LEU A 35 -5.71 28.34 -13.31
C LEU A 35 -5.78 29.86 -13.30
N LYS A 36 -5.21 30.52 -12.27
CA LYS A 36 -5.04 31.97 -12.27
C LYS A 36 -4.17 32.46 -13.42
N LYS A 37 -3.29 31.61 -13.98
CA LYS A 37 -2.48 31.91 -15.17
C LYS A 37 -3.25 31.71 -16.48
N ASN A 38 -4.52 31.32 -16.42
CA ASN A 38 -5.41 31.07 -17.54
C ASN A 38 -4.83 30.13 -18.63
N PRO A 39 -4.35 28.91 -18.27
CA PRO A 39 -3.82 27.97 -19.25
C PRO A 39 -4.95 27.44 -20.14
N ASN A 40 -4.62 27.11 -21.39
CA ASN A 40 -5.55 26.42 -22.31
C ASN A 40 -5.47 24.88 -22.15
N LEU A 41 -4.35 24.37 -21.65
CA LEU A 41 -4.09 22.94 -21.43
C LEU A 41 -3.60 22.74 -20.00
N LEU A 42 -4.18 21.75 -19.33
CA LEU A 42 -3.75 21.24 -18.03
C LEU A 42 -3.29 19.79 -18.16
N ILE A 43 -2.18 19.46 -17.52
CA ILE A 43 -1.70 18.07 -17.39
C ILE A 43 -1.69 17.75 -15.90
N LEU A 44 -2.42 16.73 -15.50
CA LEU A 44 -2.59 16.27 -14.13
C LEU A 44 -2.06 14.82 -14.02
N ASP A 45 -1.01 14.64 -13.25
CA ASP A 45 -0.39 13.32 -13.02
C ASP A 45 -0.80 12.80 -11.64
N GLU A 46 -1.52 11.68 -11.61
CA GLU A 46 -2.09 11.03 -10.41
C GLU A 46 -2.75 12.02 -9.42
N PRO A 47 -3.65 12.91 -9.89
CA PRO A 47 -4.14 14.03 -9.07
C PRO A 47 -4.97 13.60 -7.86
N THR A 48 -5.36 12.34 -7.77
CA THR A 48 -6.23 11.78 -6.73
C THR A 48 -5.51 10.86 -5.76
N ALA A 49 -4.18 10.75 -5.84
CA ALA A 49 -3.41 9.76 -5.08
C ALA A 49 -3.58 9.85 -3.55
N VAL A 50 -3.86 11.06 -3.04
CA VAL A 50 -3.99 11.34 -1.60
C VAL A 50 -5.37 11.90 -1.22
N LEU A 51 -6.37 11.74 -2.09
CA LEU A 51 -7.70 12.30 -1.91
C LEU A 51 -8.69 11.30 -1.32
N THR A 52 -9.58 11.78 -0.46
CA THR A 52 -10.75 11.02 -0.03
C THR A 52 -11.76 10.83 -1.18
N PRO A 53 -12.68 9.86 -1.12
CA PRO A 53 -13.71 9.68 -2.16
C PRO A 53 -14.55 10.93 -2.43
N GLN A 54 -14.84 11.73 -1.40
CA GLN A 54 -15.54 13.00 -1.55
C GLN A 54 -14.71 14.03 -2.32
N GLU A 55 -13.44 14.19 -1.94
CA GLU A 55 -12.50 15.11 -2.62
C GLU A 55 -12.24 14.69 -4.07
N ILE A 56 -12.24 13.40 -4.38
CA ILE A 56 -12.15 12.87 -5.75
C ILE A 56 -13.36 13.34 -6.57
N ASN A 57 -14.58 13.19 -6.05
CA ASN A 57 -15.80 13.63 -6.74
C ASN A 57 -15.78 15.15 -7.00
N GLU A 58 -15.32 15.93 -6.03
CA GLU A 58 -15.16 17.38 -6.18
C GLU A 58 -14.15 17.74 -7.27
N LEU A 59 -12.99 17.07 -7.30
CA LEU A 59 -11.99 17.28 -8.34
C LEU A 59 -12.52 16.90 -9.72
N MET A 60 -13.23 15.79 -9.86
CA MET A 60 -13.87 15.40 -11.13
C MET A 60 -14.87 16.44 -11.59
N GLN A 61 -15.62 17.06 -10.69
CA GLN A 61 -16.54 18.13 -11.03
C GLN A 61 -15.81 19.41 -11.50
N ILE A 62 -14.69 19.75 -10.85
CA ILE A 62 -13.86 20.89 -11.27
C ILE A 62 -13.34 20.63 -12.68
N ILE A 63 -12.82 19.44 -12.98
CA ILE A 63 -12.32 19.10 -14.32
C ILE A 63 -13.42 19.23 -15.37
N ARG A 64 -14.63 18.70 -15.10
CA ARG A 64 -15.77 18.84 -16.02
C ARG A 64 -16.15 20.32 -16.27
N ASN A 65 -16.06 21.15 -15.26
CA ASN A 65 -16.35 22.58 -15.43
C ASN A 65 -15.29 23.26 -16.31
N LEU A 66 -14.02 22.92 -16.13
CA LEU A 66 -12.92 23.46 -16.94
C LEU A 66 -13.04 23.07 -18.42
N THR A 67 -13.44 21.83 -18.71
CA THR A 67 -13.66 21.40 -20.11
C THR A 67 -14.87 22.11 -20.73
N LYS A 68 -15.94 22.36 -19.97
CA LYS A 68 -17.08 23.17 -20.44
C LYS A 68 -16.69 24.65 -20.71
N GLU A 69 -15.70 25.17 -20.02
CA GLU A 69 -15.12 26.50 -20.27
C GLU A 69 -14.16 26.49 -21.47
N GLY A 70 -14.02 25.41 -22.22
CA GLY A 70 -13.18 25.29 -23.40
C GLY A 70 -11.70 24.99 -23.11
N LYS A 71 -11.35 24.58 -21.89
CA LYS A 71 -9.99 24.16 -21.56
C LYS A 71 -9.80 22.67 -21.89
N SER A 72 -8.59 22.31 -22.30
CA SER A 72 -8.20 20.90 -22.50
C SER A 72 -7.52 20.37 -21.24
N VAL A 73 -7.86 19.14 -20.85
CA VAL A 73 -7.26 18.50 -19.68
C VAL A 73 -6.74 17.10 -20.08
N ILE A 74 -5.49 16.83 -19.73
CA ILE A 74 -4.89 15.50 -19.81
C ILE A 74 -4.74 14.98 -18.37
N ILE A 75 -5.32 13.82 -18.08
CA ILE A 75 -5.17 13.14 -16.80
C ILE A 75 -4.34 11.90 -17.02
N ILE A 76 -3.30 11.72 -16.24
CA ILE A 76 -2.51 10.50 -16.17
C ILE A 76 -2.95 9.80 -14.88
N THR A 77 -3.55 8.62 -15.01
CA THR A 77 -4.03 7.83 -13.87
C THR A 77 -4.18 6.36 -14.25
N HIS A 78 -4.06 5.49 -13.26
CA HIS A 78 -4.36 4.07 -13.38
C HIS A 78 -5.75 3.70 -12.84
N LYS A 79 -6.49 4.67 -12.30
CA LYS A 79 -7.81 4.47 -11.67
C LYS A 79 -8.92 4.56 -12.71
N LEU A 80 -9.45 3.41 -13.13
CA LEU A 80 -10.43 3.30 -14.20
C LEU A 80 -11.71 4.09 -13.94
N LYS A 81 -12.18 4.13 -12.69
CA LYS A 81 -13.37 4.92 -12.30
C LYS A 81 -13.20 6.41 -12.56
N GLU A 82 -11.99 6.95 -12.41
CA GLU A 82 -11.70 8.35 -12.69
C GLU A 82 -11.74 8.63 -14.20
N ILE A 83 -11.13 7.71 -14.99
CA ILE A 83 -11.18 7.78 -16.45
C ILE A 83 -12.63 7.76 -16.92
N LYS A 84 -13.42 6.79 -16.45
CA LYS A 84 -14.85 6.68 -16.79
C LYS A 84 -15.68 7.89 -16.36
N ALA A 85 -15.25 8.59 -15.29
CA ALA A 85 -15.98 9.73 -14.78
C ALA A 85 -15.83 11.00 -15.63
N VAL A 86 -14.65 11.27 -16.24
CA VAL A 86 -14.37 12.59 -16.82
C VAL A 86 -13.72 12.57 -18.20
N ALA A 87 -13.16 11.45 -18.67
CA ALA A 87 -12.43 11.42 -19.92
C ALA A 87 -13.37 11.10 -21.11
N ASP A 88 -13.15 11.78 -22.22
CA ASP A 88 -13.81 11.49 -23.50
C ASP A 88 -13.07 10.34 -24.23
N ASN A 89 -11.74 10.44 -24.24
CA ASN A 89 -10.83 9.46 -24.86
C ASN A 89 -9.83 8.97 -23.82
N CYS A 90 -9.44 7.70 -23.94
CA CYS A 90 -8.37 7.10 -23.14
C CYS A 90 -7.30 6.54 -24.07
N THR A 91 -6.08 7.05 -23.93
CA THR A 91 -4.90 6.50 -24.60
C THR A 91 -4.17 5.57 -23.64
N ILE A 92 -4.01 4.33 -24.04
CA ILE A 92 -3.35 3.29 -23.24
C ILE A 92 -1.88 3.19 -23.65
N ILE A 93 -0.98 3.36 -22.67
CA ILE A 93 0.46 3.18 -22.82
C ILE A 93 0.88 2.02 -21.91
N ARG A 94 1.61 1.06 -22.48
CA ARG A 94 2.11 -0.09 -21.73
C ARG A 94 3.58 -0.36 -22.06
N ARG A 95 4.43 -0.37 -21.04
CA ARG A 95 5.90 -0.58 -21.18
C ARG A 95 6.52 0.41 -22.20
N GLY A 96 6.10 1.66 -22.14
CA GLY A 96 6.59 2.71 -23.05
C GLY A 96 6.07 2.64 -24.49
N LYS A 97 5.13 1.72 -24.79
CA LYS A 97 4.54 1.56 -26.12
C LYS A 97 3.11 2.03 -26.11
N TYR A 98 2.72 2.75 -27.16
CA TYR A 98 1.31 3.02 -27.48
C TYR A 98 0.61 1.70 -27.79
N ILE A 99 -0.54 1.50 -27.17
CA ILE A 99 -1.40 0.31 -27.38
C ILE A 99 -2.59 0.70 -28.24
N ASP A 100 -3.41 1.63 -27.75
CA ASP A 100 -4.60 2.09 -28.45
C ASP A 100 -5.09 3.43 -27.86
N THR A 101 -6.03 4.08 -28.59
CA THR A 101 -6.81 5.21 -28.10
C THR A 101 -8.29 4.91 -28.31
N VAL A 102 -9.04 4.80 -27.23
CA VAL A 102 -10.44 4.37 -27.26
C VAL A 102 -11.37 5.47 -26.75
N LEU A 103 -12.62 5.45 -27.25
CA LEU A 103 -13.70 6.27 -26.71
C LEU A 103 -14.16 5.66 -25.37
N VAL A 104 -14.05 6.43 -24.29
CA VAL A 104 -14.35 5.96 -22.93
C VAL A 104 -15.82 5.56 -22.77
N GLU A 105 -16.74 6.24 -23.46
CA GLU A 105 -18.16 5.92 -23.44
C GLU A 105 -18.45 4.50 -23.96
N LYS A 106 -17.68 4.03 -24.96
CA LYS A 106 -17.87 2.74 -25.63
C LYS A 106 -17.03 1.59 -25.07
N THR A 107 -16.19 1.86 -24.06
CA THR A 107 -15.22 0.88 -23.52
C THR A 107 -15.56 0.59 -22.07
N THR A 108 -15.56 -0.67 -21.65
CA THR A 108 -15.80 -1.06 -20.27
C THR A 108 -14.56 -0.87 -19.39
N GLU A 109 -14.71 -0.90 -18.05
CA GLU A 109 -13.56 -0.89 -17.13
C GLU A 109 -12.69 -2.14 -17.33
N ASP A 110 -13.30 -3.29 -17.59
CA ASP A 110 -12.59 -4.56 -17.82
C ASP A 110 -11.77 -4.53 -19.12
N ASP A 111 -12.29 -3.90 -20.19
CA ASP A 111 -11.56 -3.72 -21.44
C ASP A 111 -10.35 -2.81 -21.23
N LEU A 112 -10.52 -1.67 -20.53
CA LEU A 112 -9.44 -0.76 -20.22
C LEU A 112 -8.35 -1.46 -19.37
N ALA A 113 -8.76 -2.20 -18.34
CA ALA A 113 -7.85 -2.98 -17.52
C ALA A 113 -7.05 -4.00 -18.35
N SER A 114 -7.74 -4.73 -19.20
CA SER A 114 -7.11 -5.76 -20.06
C SER A 114 -6.10 -5.16 -21.04
N MET A 115 -6.41 -3.99 -21.61
CA MET A 115 -5.46 -3.28 -22.47
C MET A 115 -4.24 -2.76 -21.70
N MET A 116 -4.44 -2.25 -20.48
CA MET A 116 -3.37 -1.75 -19.60
C MET A 116 -2.42 -2.87 -19.16
N VAL A 117 -2.97 -4.02 -18.76
CA VAL A 117 -2.19 -5.16 -18.25
C VAL A 117 -1.67 -6.03 -19.41
N GLY A 118 -2.43 -6.17 -20.50
CA GLY A 118 -2.12 -6.99 -21.67
C GLY A 118 -2.59 -8.43 -21.60
N ARG A 119 -3.48 -8.72 -20.68
CA ARG A 119 -4.22 -9.97 -20.50
C ARG A 119 -5.57 -9.66 -19.87
N GLU A 120 -6.48 -10.57 -19.90
CA GLU A 120 -7.69 -10.46 -19.09
C GLU A 120 -7.35 -10.28 -17.62
N VAL A 121 -8.06 -9.36 -16.97
CA VAL A 121 -7.94 -9.06 -15.56
C VAL A 121 -9.26 -9.40 -14.89
N ASN A 122 -9.18 -10.20 -13.85
CA ASN A 122 -10.35 -10.49 -13.03
C ASN A 122 -10.28 -9.65 -11.74
N PHE A 123 -11.16 -8.65 -11.63
CA PHE A 123 -11.26 -7.84 -10.40
C PHE A 123 -11.91 -8.62 -9.24
N LYS A 124 -12.63 -9.69 -9.54
CA LYS A 124 -13.12 -10.62 -8.53
C LYS A 124 -12.02 -11.62 -8.23
N VAL A 125 -11.57 -11.63 -7.00
CA VAL A 125 -10.60 -12.61 -6.57
C VAL A 125 -11.34 -13.92 -6.33
N ASP A 126 -11.01 -14.94 -7.12
CA ASP A 126 -11.45 -16.31 -6.84
C ASP A 126 -10.81 -16.77 -5.52
N LYS A 127 -11.65 -17.02 -4.55
CA LYS A 127 -11.23 -17.49 -3.23
C LYS A 127 -12.24 -18.51 -2.71
N GLU A 128 -11.72 -19.55 -2.07
CA GLU A 128 -12.54 -20.44 -1.27
C GLU A 128 -13.01 -19.73 0.02
N ASP A 129 -14.04 -20.28 0.65
CA ASP A 129 -14.46 -19.84 1.96
C ASP A 129 -13.34 -20.02 2.98
N ALA A 130 -13.15 -19.02 3.82
CA ALA A 130 -12.16 -19.10 4.89
C ALA A 130 -12.52 -20.21 5.88
N LYS A 131 -11.50 -20.92 6.35
CA LYS A 131 -11.63 -21.96 7.39
C LYS A 131 -10.80 -21.54 8.61
N PRO A 132 -11.27 -20.55 9.39
CA PRO A 132 -10.53 -20.09 10.56
C PRO A 132 -10.34 -21.21 11.58
N LYS A 133 -9.14 -21.24 12.19
CA LYS A 133 -8.74 -22.24 13.20
C LYS A 133 -8.49 -21.54 14.54
N GLU A 134 -7.38 -21.84 15.20
CA GLU A 134 -6.97 -21.25 16.47
C GLU A 134 -6.67 -19.75 16.34
N THR A 135 -6.87 -19.00 17.43
CA THR A 135 -6.48 -17.59 17.53
C THR A 135 -4.97 -17.47 17.60
N ILE A 136 -4.38 -16.73 16.68
CA ILE A 136 -2.93 -16.48 16.62
C ILE A 136 -2.54 -15.11 17.15
N LEU A 137 -3.33 -14.08 16.90
CA LEU A 137 -3.18 -12.74 17.49
C LEU A 137 -4.35 -12.49 18.43
N GLU A 138 -4.08 -12.10 19.66
CA GLU A 138 -5.09 -11.61 20.59
C GLU A 138 -4.66 -10.27 21.18
N ILE A 139 -5.51 -9.27 21.09
CA ILE A 139 -5.35 -7.95 21.67
C ILE A 139 -6.48 -7.73 22.67
N LYS A 140 -6.14 -7.35 23.91
CA LYS A 140 -7.11 -7.06 24.98
C LYS A 140 -6.87 -5.70 25.59
N ASN A 141 -7.94 -4.87 25.60
CA ASN A 141 -8.00 -3.60 26.30
C ASN A 141 -6.82 -2.67 25.98
N LEU A 142 -6.39 -2.65 24.71
CA LEU A 142 -5.23 -1.86 24.27
C LEU A 142 -5.54 -0.38 24.30
N ASN A 143 -4.68 0.39 24.98
CA ASN A 143 -4.76 1.83 25.07
C ASN A 143 -3.45 2.46 24.61
N ALA A 144 -3.54 3.54 23.84
CA ALA A 144 -2.37 4.29 23.41
C ALA A 144 -2.70 5.75 23.13
N ARG A 145 -1.71 6.63 23.32
CA ARG A 145 -1.77 8.06 23.05
C ARG A 145 -0.80 8.47 21.94
N ASP A 146 -1.12 9.57 21.28
CA ASP A 146 -0.23 10.20 20.31
C ASP A 146 0.87 11.06 21.01
N THR A 147 1.73 11.67 20.20
CA THR A 147 2.81 12.56 20.71
C THR A 147 2.28 13.83 21.36
N ARG A 148 1.01 14.18 21.17
CA ARG A 148 0.30 15.31 21.77
C ARG A 148 -0.48 14.90 23.02
N ASN A 149 -0.30 13.66 23.49
CA ASN A 149 -1.01 13.06 24.62
C ASN A 149 -2.54 12.90 24.41
N VAL A 150 -2.97 12.89 23.14
CA VAL A 150 -4.37 12.59 22.77
C VAL A 150 -4.56 11.09 22.67
N GLN A 151 -5.62 10.55 23.28
CA GLN A 151 -5.94 9.12 23.21
C GLN A 151 -6.38 8.74 21.79
N ILE A 152 -5.64 7.81 21.17
CA ILE A 152 -5.87 7.34 19.79
C ILE A 152 -6.37 5.91 19.75
N LEU A 153 -5.97 5.07 20.70
CA LEU A 153 -6.54 3.75 20.92
C LEU A 153 -7.16 3.73 22.29
N ASN A 154 -8.44 3.36 22.37
CA ASN A 154 -9.21 3.36 23.60
C ASN A 154 -9.87 2.00 23.79
N ASN A 155 -9.32 1.20 24.72
CA ASN A 155 -9.85 -0.11 25.10
C ASN A 155 -10.08 -1.05 23.90
N LEU A 156 -9.15 -1.01 22.90
CA LEU A 156 -9.26 -1.82 21.69
C LEU A 156 -9.02 -3.29 22.02
N SER A 157 -9.95 -4.15 21.60
CA SER A 157 -9.82 -5.60 21.69
C SER A 157 -10.19 -6.22 20.35
N LEU A 158 -9.35 -7.11 19.84
CA LEU A 158 -9.59 -7.88 18.62
C LEU A 158 -8.77 -9.16 18.64
N GLU A 159 -9.15 -10.11 17.78
CA GLU A 159 -8.39 -11.33 17.54
C GLU A 159 -8.27 -11.61 16.05
N VAL A 160 -7.20 -12.29 15.65
CA VAL A 160 -7.01 -12.83 14.29
C VAL A 160 -6.72 -14.31 14.41
N LYS A 161 -7.42 -15.12 13.60
CA LYS A 161 -7.28 -16.57 13.60
C LYS A 161 -6.38 -17.05 12.46
N ALA A 162 -5.80 -18.21 12.62
CA ALA A 162 -5.13 -18.94 11.55
C ALA A 162 -6.13 -19.23 10.42
N GLY A 163 -5.75 -18.99 9.16
CA GLY A 163 -6.63 -19.16 8.00
C GLY A 163 -7.70 -18.06 7.86
N GLU A 164 -7.48 -16.88 8.44
CA GLU A 164 -8.39 -15.74 8.39
C GLU A 164 -7.70 -14.51 7.78
N ILE A 165 -8.47 -13.71 7.05
CA ILE A 165 -8.14 -12.32 6.74
C ILE A 165 -9.09 -11.44 7.54
N LEU A 166 -8.58 -10.76 8.57
CA LEU A 166 -9.33 -9.74 9.31
C LEU A 166 -9.05 -8.37 8.70
N GLY A 167 -10.09 -7.69 8.22
CA GLY A 167 -9.99 -6.33 7.69
C GLY A 167 -10.32 -5.28 8.75
N ILE A 168 -9.46 -4.27 8.89
CA ILE A 168 -9.73 -3.06 9.68
C ILE A 168 -10.04 -1.92 8.73
N ALA A 169 -11.29 -1.48 8.71
CA ALA A 169 -11.72 -0.33 7.92
C ALA A 169 -11.78 0.93 8.79
N GLY A 170 -11.39 2.07 8.23
CA GLY A 170 -11.47 3.35 8.90
C GLY A 170 -10.96 4.50 8.03
N ILE A 171 -11.26 5.72 8.44
CA ILE A 171 -10.71 6.94 7.82
C ILE A 171 -9.32 7.19 8.40
N ASP A 172 -8.41 7.68 7.58
CA ASP A 172 -7.05 8.03 8.00
C ASP A 172 -7.03 8.92 9.25
N GLY A 173 -6.14 8.59 10.19
CA GLY A 173 -6.04 9.30 11.47
C GLY A 173 -6.89 8.74 12.61
N ASN A 174 -7.58 7.60 12.43
CA ASN A 174 -8.41 6.97 13.47
C ASN A 174 -7.69 5.85 14.24
N GLY A 175 -6.37 5.83 14.26
CA GLY A 175 -5.57 4.92 15.08
C GLY A 175 -5.05 3.67 14.37
N GLN A 176 -5.36 3.47 13.07
CA GLN A 176 -4.90 2.30 12.31
C GLN A 176 -3.38 2.25 12.22
N SER A 177 -2.74 3.37 11.88
CA SER A 177 -1.28 3.47 11.79
C SER A 177 -0.62 3.19 13.13
N GLU A 178 -1.18 3.74 14.21
CA GLU A 178 -0.67 3.53 15.57
C GLU A 178 -0.81 2.08 16.04
N LEU A 179 -1.92 1.43 15.69
CA LEU A 179 -2.10 0.00 15.96
C LEU A 179 -1.01 -0.82 15.28
N VAL A 180 -0.75 -0.58 13.99
CA VAL A 180 0.32 -1.28 13.24
C VAL A 180 1.70 -0.97 13.83
N GLU A 181 1.97 0.28 14.22
CA GLU A 181 3.22 0.66 14.87
C GLU A 181 3.43 -0.05 16.21
N ILE A 182 2.38 -0.23 17.00
CA ILE A 182 2.45 -0.98 18.26
C ILE A 182 2.68 -2.47 17.98
N LEU A 183 1.94 -3.06 17.06
CA LEU A 183 2.09 -4.46 16.67
C LEU A 183 3.45 -4.80 16.07
N THR A 184 4.14 -3.81 15.52
CA THR A 184 5.50 -3.96 14.96
C THR A 184 6.61 -3.47 15.91
N GLY A 185 6.25 -3.01 17.12
CA GLY A 185 7.20 -2.52 18.14
C GLY A 185 7.81 -1.15 17.86
N LEU A 186 7.26 -0.41 16.90
CA LEU A 186 7.73 0.94 16.55
C LEU A 186 7.14 2.02 17.46
N LYS A 187 6.06 1.71 18.17
CA LYS A 187 5.40 2.57 19.14
C LYS A 187 5.04 1.77 20.39
N LYS A 188 5.08 2.42 21.55
CA LYS A 188 4.66 1.80 22.80
C LYS A 188 3.18 2.07 23.05
N ALA A 189 2.50 1.07 23.61
CA ALA A 189 1.17 1.22 24.17
C ALA A 189 1.24 1.65 25.65
N ASP A 190 0.19 2.33 26.13
CA ASP A 190 0.08 2.74 27.51
C ASP A 190 -0.33 1.58 28.41
N SER A 191 -1.26 0.72 27.94
CA SER A 191 -1.77 -0.45 28.69
C SER A 191 -2.47 -1.43 27.74
N GLY A 192 -2.83 -2.60 28.26
CA GLY A 192 -3.45 -3.70 27.55
C GLY A 192 -2.57 -4.92 27.50
N SER A 193 -2.90 -5.90 26.67
CA SER A 193 -2.05 -7.05 26.34
C SER A 193 -2.14 -7.39 24.86
N ILE A 194 -1.03 -7.90 24.32
CA ILE A 194 -0.95 -8.38 22.93
C ILE A 194 -0.19 -9.69 22.95
N THR A 195 -0.83 -10.76 22.49
CA THR A 195 -0.16 -12.05 22.36
C THR A 195 -0.16 -12.55 20.90
N ILE A 196 0.92 -13.19 20.48
CA ILE A 196 1.04 -13.91 19.22
C ILE A 196 1.37 -15.38 19.52
N ASN A 197 0.52 -16.31 19.07
CA ASN A 197 0.64 -17.74 19.40
C ASN A 197 0.83 -17.96 20.92
N GLY A 198 0.08 -17.23 21.77
CA GLY A 198 0.16 -17.30 23.22
C GLY A 198 1.37 -16.60 23.87
N ASN A 199 2.28 -16.03 23.09
CA ASN A 199 3.45 -15.31 23.61
C ASN A 199 3.18 -13.81 23.69
N GLU A 200 3.38 -13.21 24.85
CA GLU A 200 3.24 -11.76 25.05
C GLU A 200 4.27 -10.98 24.23
N ILE A 201 3.80 -9.90 23.56
CA ILE A 201 4.61 -9.03 22.71
C ILE A 201 4.41 -7.54 23.00
N LEU A 202 3.54 -7.17 23.95
CA LEU A 202 3.29 -5.76 24.28
C LEU A 202 4.59 -5.03 24.60
N ASN A 203 4.85 -3.94 23.88
CA ASN A 203 6.04 -3.11 24.05
C ASN A 203 7.39 -3.83 23.86
N ASP A 204 7.40 -5.00 23.23
CA ASP A 204 8.62 -5.73 22.90
C ASP A 204 9.39 -5.03 21.76
N LYS A 205 10.64 -5.43 21.54
CA LYS A 205 11.48 -4.89 20.48
C LYS A 205 11.06 -5.42 19.11
N PRO A 206 11.17 -4.64 18.02
CA PRO A 206 10.77 -5.07 16.69
C PRO A 206 11.35 -6.43 16.25
N LEU A 207 12.62 -6.69 16.52
CA LEU A 207 13.26 -7.95 16.17
C LEU A 207 12.65 -9.15 16.93
N ASN A 208 12.29 -8.97 18.21
CA ASN A 208 11.65 -10.03 18.98
C ASN A 208 10.25 -10.32 18.44
N ILE A 209 9.49 -9.27 18.10
CA ILE A 209 8.15 -9.38 17.51
C ILE A 209 8.24 -10.11 16.16
N PHE A 210 9.18 -9.71 15.31
CA PHE A 210 9.46 -10.38 14.04
C PHE A 210 9.74 -11.90 14.25
N ASN A 211 10.61 -12.23 15.20
CA ASN A 211 10.97 -13.63 15.50
C ASN A 211 9.83 -14.44 16.13
N LYS A 212 8.85 -13.77 16.76
CA LYS A 212 7.65 -14.41 17.32
C LYS A 212 6.54 -14.62 16.28
N GLY A 213 6.74 -14.23 15.03
CA GLY A 213 5.87 -14.61 13.92
C GLY A 213 5.03 -13.49 13.32
N ILE A 214 5.36 -12.21 13.56
CA ILE A 214 4.71 -11.08 12.90
C ILE A 214 5.57 -10.59 11.72
N LYS A 215 4.99 -10.55 10.54
CA LYS A 215 5.57 -9.97 9.31
C LYS A 215 4.72 -8.80 8.87
N ASN A 216 5.34 -7.81 8.23
CA ASN A 216 4.65 -6.56 7.93
C ASN A 216 4.94 -6.03 6.52
N ILE A 217 3.87 -5.83 5.75
CA ILE A 217 3.88 -5.04 4.51
C ILE A 217 3.44 -3.62 4.89
N PRO A 218 4.37 -2.64 4.92
CA PRO A 218 4.08 -1.30 5.42
C PRO A 218 3.31 -0.47 4.39
N GLU A 219 2.57 0.53 4.88
CA GLU A 219 1.88 1.52 4.06
C GLU A 219 2.85 2.32 3.17
N ASP A 220 3.95 2.82 3.75
CA ASP A 220 4.98 3.57 3.04
C ASP A 220 6.16 2.68 2.69
N ARG A 221 6.23 2.28 1.43
CA ARG A 221 7.28 1.43 0.88
C ARG A 221 8.67 2.05 0.99
N HIS A 222 8.76 3.37 0.81
CA HIS A 222 10.02 4.09 0.75
C HIS A 222 10.59 4.39 2.14
N LYS A 223 9.72 4.62 3.11
CA LYS A 223 10.13 4.94 4.47
C LYS A 223 10.41 3.71 5.32
N ARG A 224 9.63 2.62 5.11
CA ARG A 224 9.64 1.44 5.99
C ARG A 224 9.75 0.11 5.28
N GLY A 225 9.53 0.06 3.97
CA GLY A 225 9.51 -1.19 3.20
C GLY A 225 10.88 -1.55 2.63
N LEU A 226 11.57 -0.61 2.03
CA LEU A 226 12.81 -0.82 1.30
C LEU A 226 13.87 0.22 1.67
N VAL A 227 15.13 -0.17 1.60
CA VAL A 227 16.25 0.77 1.51
C VAL A 227 16.49 1.04 0.03
N LEU A 228 16.06 2.21 -0.45
CA LEU A 228 16.01 2.51 -1.90
C LEU A 228 17.38 2.46 -2.59
N ASP A 229 18.46 2.77 -1.87
CA ASP A 229 19.83 2.73 -2.39
C ASP A 229 20.45 1.32 -2.39
N PHE A 230 19.81 0.37 -1.71
CA PHE A 230 20.21 -1.03 -1.73
C PHE A 230 19.68 -1.71 -3.00
N THR A 231 20.39 -2.74 -3.42
CA THR A 231 19.96 -3.63 -4.49
C THR A 231 18.70 -4.41 -4.12
N ILE A 232 18.06 -5.03 -5.09
CA ILE A 232 16.97 -5.98 -4.81
C ILE A 232 17.49 -7.09 -3.88
N ALA A 233 18.67 -7.64 -4.18
CA ALA A 233 19.27 -8.71 -3.39
C ALA A 233 19.45 -8.33 -1.91
N GLU A 234 20.03 -7.17 -1.63
CA GLU A 234 20.21 -6.68 -0.26
C GLU A 234 18.87 -6.46 0.46
N ASN A 235 17.85 -5.97 -0.25
CA ASN A 235 16.52 -5.77 0.32
C ASN A 235 15.79 -7.08 0.64
N THR A 236 16.05 -8.18 -0.09
CA THR A 236 15.38 -9.47 0.20
C THR A 236 15.84 -10.11 1.50
N VAL A 237 17.06 -9.82 1.96
CA VAL A 237 17.62 -10.38 3.20
C VAL A 237 17.67 -9.37 4.36
N LEU A 238 17.11 -8.17 4.19
CA LEU A 238 17.26 -7.03 5.11
C LEU A 238 16.94 -7.37 6.57
N GLN A 239 15.96 -8.22 6.83
CA GLN A 239 15.54 -8.60 8.18
C GLN A 239 16.27 -9.84 8.71
N ARG A 240 16.92 -10.62 7.82
CA ARG A 240 17.51 -11.94 8.11
C ARG A 240 19.00 -12.02 7.82
N TYR A 241 19.66 -10.91 7.48
CA TYR A 241 21.07 -10.89 7.09
C TYR A 241 22.02 -11.46 8.15
N LYS A 242 21.60 -11.53 9.43
CA LYS A 242 22.37 -12.14 10.53
C LYS A 242 22.23 -13.67 10.62
N GLU A 243 21.31 -14.27 9.89
CA GLU A 243 21.17 -15.72 9.92
C GLU A 243 22.40 -16.42 9.35
N PRO A 244 22.74 -17.62 9.88
CA PRO A 244 23.93 -18.38 9.45
C PRO A 244 24.01 -18.64 7.95
N THR A 245 22.87 -18.68 7.26
CA THR A 245 22.77 -18.82 5.80
C THR A 245 23.36 -17.62 5.08
N PHE A 246 23.10 -16.40 5.58
CA PHE A 246 23.47 -15.15 4.93
C PHE A 246 24.70 -14.47 5.52
N SER A 247 25.11 -14.86 6.73
CA SER A 247 26.35 -14.32 7.30
C SER A 247 27.04 -15.31 8.25
N LYS A 248 28.37 -15.27 8.24
CA LYS A 248 29.21 -16.05 9.17
C LYS A 248 30.31 -15.16 9.71
N ASN A 249 30.44 -15.10 11.04
CA ASN A 249 31.44 -14.28 11.72
C ASN A 249 31.44 -12.80 11.29
N GLY A 250 30.26 -12.23 11.00
CA GLY A 250 30.12 -10.83 10.57
C GLY A 250 30.40 -10.58 9.08
N VAL A 251 30.73 -11.62 8.30
CA VAL A 251 30.96 -11.53 6.88
C VAL A 251 29.72 -12.06 6.14
N LEU A 252 29.21 -11.28 5.18
CA LEU A 252 28.04 -11.67 4.37
C LEU A 252 28.45 -12.73 3.34
N ASN A 253 27.55 -13.70 3.14
CA ASN A 253 27.65 -14.70 2.10
C ASN A 253 26.89 -14.21 0.85
N ASN A 254 27.59 -13.49 -0.02
CA ASN A 254 26.98 -12.90 -1.20
C ASN A 254 26.37 -13.94 -2.14
N GLU A 255 27.01 -15.11 -2.30
CA GLU A 255 26.47 -16.18 -3.15
C GLU A 255 25.11 -16.69 -2.65
N ALA A 256 24.95 -16.88 -1.34
CA ALA A 256 23.69 -17.28 -0.74
C ALA A 256 22.61 -16.16 -0.88
N ILE A 257 23.01 -14.88 -0.73
CA ILE A 257 22.13 -13.72 -0.90
C ILE A 257 21.64 -13.63 -2.35
N GLU A 258 22.54 -13.76 -3.33
CA GLU A 258 22.21 -13.72 -4.75
C GLU A 258 21.29 -14.87 -5.16
N LYS A 259 21.56 -16.09 -4.71
CA LYS A 259 20.72 -17.26 -4.96
C LYS A 259 19.31 -17.05 -4.38
N HIS A 260 19.21 -16.53 -3.15
CA HIS A 260 17.95 -16.21 -2.53
C HIS A 260 17.20 -15.11 -3.28
N ALA A 261 17.86 -14.02 -3.64
CA ALA A 261 17.27 -12.93 -4.39
C ALA A 261 16.73 -13.39 -5.75
N LYS A 262 17.47 -14.27 -6.43
CA LYS A 262 17.05 -14.84 -7.71
C LYS A 262 15.74 -15.63 -7.56
N SER A 263 15.60 -16.45 -6.52
CA SER A 263 14.35 -17.19 -6.27
C SER A 263 13.16 -16.25 -6.00
N ILE A 264 13.35 -15.19 -5.20
CA ILE A 264 12.30 -14.19 -4.95
C ILE A 264 11.91 -13.46 -6.24
N VAL A 265 12.90 -13.01 -7.03
CA VAL A 265 12.66 -12.29 -8.29
C VAL A 265 11.88 -13.14 -9.28
N GLU A 266 12.23 -14.42 -9.41
CA GLU A 266 11.57 -15.37 -10.31
C GLU A 266 10.16 -15.71 -9.83
N GLU A 267 9.99 -16.08 -8.57
CA GLU A 267 8.70 -16.51 -8.00
C GLU A 267 7.66 -15.38 -8.00
N PHE A 268 8.08 -14.17 -7.63
CA PHE A 268 7.19 -13.01 -7.51
C PHE A 268 7.16 -12.13 -8.77
N ASP A 269 7.74 -12.61 -9.88
CA ASP A 269 7.79 -11.89 -11.18
C ASP A 269 8.22 -10.42 -11.01
N VAL A 270 9.31 -10.19 -10.29
CA VAL A 270 9.89 -8.85 -10.14
C VAL A 270 10.57 -8.44 -11.43
N ARG A 271 10.36 -7.22 -11.90
CA ARG A 271 10.96 -6.70 -13.13
C ARG A 271 11.68 -5.37 -12.87
N PRO A 272 12.90 -5.19 -13.37
CA PRO A 272 13.71 -6.16 -14.14
C PRO A 272 14.14 -7.36 -13.28
N THR A 273 14.51 -8.47 -13.94
CA THR A 273 14.97 -9.70 -13.26
C THR A 273 16.39 -9.61 -12.70
N ASP A 274 17.09 -8.53 -13.00
CA ASP A 274 18.42 -8.24 -12.48
C ASP A 274 18.35 -7.79 -11.02
N TYR A 275 18.66 -8.70 -10.11
CA TYR A 275 18.63 -8.46 -8.66
C TYR A 275 19.72 -7.51 -8.16
N THR A 276 20.68 -7.14 -9.01
CA THR A 276 21.73 -6.16 -8.67
C THR A 276 21.29 -4.71 -8.84
N VAL A 277 20.12 -4.50 -9.48
CA VAL A 277 19.54 -3.17 -9.66
C VAL A 277 19.09 -2.58 -8.31
N LYS A 278 19.36 -1.30 -8.11
CA LYS A 278 18.90 -0.56 -6.91
C LYS A 278 17.37 -0.47 -6.89
N SER A 279 16.79 -0.68 -5.72
CA SER A 279 15.33 -0.70 -5.55
C SER A 279 14.63 0.61 -5.92
N ARG A 280 15.35 1.75 -5.92
CA ARG A 280 14.84 3.04 -6.40
C ARG A 280 14.51 3.06 -7.90
N ALA A 281 15.13 2.21 -8.70
CA ALA A 281 14.91 2.13 -10.14
C ALA A 281 13.66 1.29 -10.50
N LEU A 282 13.06 0.61 -9.53
CA LEU A 282 11.86 -0.20 -9.73
C LEU A 282 10.61 0.68 -9.78
N SER A 283 9.62 0.26 -10.58
CA SER A 283 8.26 0.79 -10.47
C SER A 283 7.65 0.46 -9.12
N GLY A 284 6.64 1.23 -8.68
CA GLY A 284 5.94 0.99 -7.43
C GLY A 284 5.39 -0.43 -7.28
N GLY A 285 4.85 -1.01 -8.37
CA GLY A 285 4.39 -2.40 -8.39
C GLY A 285 5.52 -3.41 -8.16
N ASN A 286 6.68 -3.21 -8.78
CA ASN A 286 7.83 -4.10 -8.57
C ASN A 286 8.47 -3.93 -7.18
N GLN A 287 8.49 -2.71 -6.64
CA GLN A 287 8.89 -2.48 -5.25
C GLN A 287 7.99 -3.26 -4.28
N GLN A 288 6.68 -3.23 -4.51
CA GLN A 288 5.72 -3.98 -3.70
C GLN A 288 5.91 -5.49 -3.81
N LYS A 289 6.20 -6.01 -5.02
CA LYS A 289 6.51 -7.42 -5.23
C LYS A 289 7.75 -7.87 -4.45
N VAL A 290 8.80 -7.04 -4.38
CA VAL A 290 9.99 -7.33 -3.56
C VAL A 290 9.64 -7.40 -2.08
N ILE A 291 8.84 -6.45 -1.57
CA ILE A 291 8.41 -6.45 -0.17
C ILE A 291 7.57 -7.70 0.14
N ILE A 292 6.55 -7.97 -0.67
CA ILE A 292 5.66 -9.14 -0.48
C ILE A 292 6.48 -10.43 -0.55
N GLY A 293 7.34 -10.56 -1.56
CA GLY A 293 8.19 -11.75 -1.73
C GLY A 293 9.06 -12.01 -0.51
N ARG A 294 9.70 -10.96 0.02
CA ARG A 294 10.48 -11.04 1.25
C ARG A 294 9.64 -11.47 2.45
N GLU A 295 8.50 -10.84 2.68
CA GLU A 295 7.67 -11.14 3.86
C GLU A 295 7.04 -12.53 3.77
N VAL A 296 6.60 -12.97 2.58
CA VAL A 296 6.07 -14.33 2.35
C VAL A 296 7.17 -15.39 2.56
N ASP A 297 8.37 -15.16 2.05
CA ASP A 297 9.49 -16.08 2.29
C ASP A 297 9.86 -16.14 3.78
N ASN A 298 9.87 -15.00 4.47
CA ASN A 298 10.08 -14.94 5.92
C ASN A 298 9.03 -15.78 6.67
N ILE A 299 7.75 -15.71 6.27
CA ILE A 299 6.67 -16.52 6.84
C ILE A 299 6.95 -18.00 6.63
N ARG A 300 7.28 -18.42 5.41
CA ARG A 300 7.55 -19.83 5.07
C ARG A 300 8.70 -20.39 5.89
N VAL A 301 9.79 -19.65 6.00
CA VAL A 301 10.97 -20.09 6.76
C VAL A 301 10.66 -20.19 8.25
N ASP A 302 9.99 -19.20 8.84
CA ASP A 302 9.69 -19.22 10.27
C ASP A 302 8.63 -20.26 10.61
N LYS A 303 7.64 -20.46 9.74
CA LYS A 303 6.66 -21.54 9.88
C LYS A 303 7.33 -22.93 9.82
N ALA A 304 8.29 -23.12 8.91
CA ALA A 304 9.06 -24.36 8.83
C ALA A 304 9.92 -24.63 10.08
N LYS A 305 10.44 -23.56 10.74
CA LYS A 305 11.23 -23.67 11.97
C LYS A 305 10.36 -23.95 13.21
N THR A 306 9.19 -23.30 13.30
CA THR A 306 8.37 -23.28 14.53
C THR A 306 7.18 -24.23 14.47
N ASN A 307 6.77 -24.66 13.28
CA ASN A 307 5.52 -25.37 12.99
C ASN A 307 4.27 -24.59 13.51
N GLN A 308 4.35 -23.27 13.59
CA GLN A 308 3.27 -22.39 14.05
C GLN A 308 2.80 -21.49 12.92
N PRO A 309 1.50 -21.14 12.87
CA PRO A 309 1.00 -20.15 11.93
C PRO A 309 1.64 -18.78 12.22
N GLN A 310 1.83 -18.01 11.17
CA GLN A 310 2.41 -16.66 11.22
C GLN A 310 1.32 -15.62 11.00
N LEU A 311 1.57 -14.39 11.42
CA LEU A 311 0.70 -13.24 11.14
C LEU A 311 1.34 -12.33 10.10
N LEU A 312 0.63 -12.07 9.02
CA LEU A 312 0.98 -11.04 8.03
C LEU A 312 0.13 -9.80 8.25
N ILE A 313 0.74 -8.69 8.64
CA ILE A 313 0.09 -7.38 8.66
C ILE A 313 0.29 -6.74 7.29
N ALA A 314 -0.79 -6.32 6.64
CA ALA A 314 -0.74 -5.66 5.34
C ALA A 314 -1.46 -4.30 5.43
N THR A 315 -0.69 -3.21 5.44
CA THR A 315 -1.21 -1.85 5.58
C THR A 315 -1.27 -1.18 4.23
N GLN A 316 -2.48 -0.88 3.75
CA GLN A 316 -2.75 -0.29 2.43
C GLN A 316 -1.88 -0.92 1.31
N PRO A 317 -1.84 -2.25 1.20
CA PRO A 317 -0.83 -2.95 0.39
C PRO A 317 -0.97 -2.69 -1.12
N THR A 318 -2.10 -2.13 -1.54
CA THR A 318 -2.40 -1.81 -2.96
C THR A 318 -2.26 -0.33 -3.29
N ARG A 319 -1.89 0.51 -2.33
CA ARG A 319 -1.81 1.96 -2.52
C ARG A 319 -0.82 2.36 -3.61
N GLY A 320 -1.30 3.12 -4.61
CA GLY A 320 -0.51 3.62 -5.73
C GLY A 320 0.06 2.51 -6.63
N LEU A 321 -0.67 1.41 -6.77
CA LEU A 321 -0.34 0.31 -7.67
C LEU A 321 -1.26 0.28 -8.87
N ASP A 322 -0.74 -0.16 -10.00
CA ASP A 322 -1.54 -0.48 -11.18
C ASP A 322 -2.41 -1.73 -10.97
N VAL A 323 -3.39 -1.91 -11.85
CA VAL A 323 -4.39 -2.99 -11.76
C VAL A 323 -3.75 -4.38 -11.69
N GLY A 324 -2.68 -4.63 -12.46
CA GLY A 324 -2.00 -5.92 -12.47
C GLY A 324 -1.25 -6.20 -11.16
N ALA A 325 -0.67 -5.16 -10.55
CA ALA A 325 -0.03 -5.28 -9.26
C ALA A 325 -1.04 -5.46 -8.11
N ILE A 326 -2.22 -4.84 -8.19
CA ILE A 326 -3.32 -5.04 -7.23
C ILE A 326 -3.78 -6.49 -7.22
N GLU A 327 -4.05 -7.08 -8.39
CA GLU A 327 -4.43 -8.49 -8.52
C GLU A 327 -3.39 -9.42 -7.87
N PHE A 328 -2.11 -9.17 -8.14
CA PHE A 328 -1.00 -9.92 -7.53
C PHE A 328 -1.02 -9.83 -5.99
N VAL A 329 -1.19 -8.62 -5.43
CA VAL A 329 -1.25 -8.43 -3.98
C VAL A 329 -2.41 -9.21 -3.37
N HIS A 330 -3.60 -9.09 -3.93
CA HIS A 330 -4.78 -9.82 -3.44
C HIS A 330 -4.55 -11.32 -3.42
N LYS A 331 -3.99 -11.87 -4.51
CA LYS A 331 -3.67 -13.29 -4.61
C LYS A 331 -2.69 -13.71 -3.53
N ALA A 332 -1.60 -12.97 -3.34
CA ALA A 332 -0.60 -13.27 -2.31
C ALA A 332 -1.19 -13.29 -0.88
N LEU A 333 -2.08 -12.33 -0.55
CA LEU A 333 -2.74 -12.31 0.76
C LEU A 333 -3.68 -13.50 0.97
N ILE A 334 -4.42 -13.91 -0.06
CA ILE A 334 -5.31 -15.06 -0.02
C ILE A 334 -4.50 -16.36 0.11
N GLU A 335 -3.41 -16.50 -0.62
CA GLU A 335 -2.51 -17.65 -0.51
C GLU A 335 -1.97 -17.79 0.92
N GLN A 336 -1.59 -16.69 1.58
CA GLN A 336 -1.15 -16.73 2.98
C GLN A 336 -2.26 -17.20 3.91
N ARG A 337 -3.51 -16.74 3.73
CA ARG A 337 -4.67 -17.23 4.46
C ARG A 337 -4.87 -18.74 4.24
N ASP A 338 -4.86 -19.18 2.99
CA ASP A 338 -5.14 -20.57 2.61
C ASP A 338 -4.04 -21.53 3.08
N GLU A 339 -2.82 -21.05 3.19
CA GLU A 339 -1.71 -21.75 3.85
C GLU A 339 -1.86 -21.85 5.38
N GLY A 340 -2.92 -21.27 5.96
CA GLY A 340 -3.23 -21.31 7.38
C GLY A 340 -2.51 -20.26 8.21
N ASN A 341 -2.00 -19.20 7.60
CA ASN A 341 -1.51 -18.02 8.31
C ASN A 341 -2.67 -17.06 8.59
N GLY A 342 -2.52 -16.15 9.55
CA GLY A 342 -3.45 -15.04 9.73
C GLY A 342 -3.01 -13.83 8.93
N VAL A 343 -3.97 -13.07 8.44
CA VAL A 343 -3.72 -11.80 7.75
C VAL A 343 -4.51 -10.69 8.42
N LEU A 344 -3.84 -9.64 8.85
CA LEU A 344 -4.45 -8.40 9.31
C LEU A 344 -4.33 -7.36 8.21
N LEU A 345 -5.43 -7.07 7.54
CA LEU A 345 -5.50 -6.09 6.45
C LEU A 345 -6.00 -4.75 7.00
N VAL A 346 -5.21 -3.70 6.82
CA VAL A 346 -5.49 -2.34 7.34
C VAL A 346 -5.54 -1.32 6.20
#